data_873836c36131ae8604a0bf446ddda28a
#
_entry.id   873836c36131ae8604a0bf446ddda28a
#
_cell.length_a   1.000
_cell.length_b   1.000
_cell.length_c   1.000
_cell.angle_alpha   90.00
_cell.angle_beta   90.00
_cell.angle_gamma   90.00
#
_symmetry.space_group_name_H-M   'P 1'
#
loop_
_entity.id
_entity.type
_entity.pdbx_description
1 polymer ?
#
loop_
_entity_poly.entity_id
_entity_poly.type
_entity_poly.pdbx_seq_one_letter_code
_entity_poly.pdbx_strand_id
1 'polypeptide(L)'
;LFYPEIFDEFVCTGSQCSDNCCMTDWDIEIDEDTYGFYKKLDNDIGRKFVNSVTEDEGVKYLVHCDGKCPMLNKKGLCSVQLAYGEENISDICREHPRFYEWFGDYKEAGVGLACEEAVRMYLSDDEPVRFFTKEIDEEPDDLEFDPQLLETMLFARTAFIDLLQNREYSLHDRLVNVLSASAEIQYALDEED
;
A
#
# COMPACT_ATOMS: atom_id res chain seq x y z
N LEU A 1 -0.41 15.47 -2.77
CA LEU A 1 -0.58 14.20 -2.07
C LEU A 1 -1.47 14.38 -0.85
N PHE A 2 -2.52 13.59 -0.75
CA PHE A 2 -3.39 13.45 0.43
C PHE A 2 -3.15 12.10 1.09
N TYR A 3 -2.99 12.06 2.42
CA TYR A 3 -2.63 10.82 3.13
C TYR A 3 -3.02 10.86 4.62
N PRO A 4 -3.29 9.70 5.26
CA PRO A 4 -3.51 9.61 6.70
C PRO A 4 -2.20 9.69 7.49
N GLU A 5 -2.26 10.13 8.73
CA GLU A 5 -1.11 10.28 9.65
C GLU A 5 -0.22 9.03 9.73
N ILE A 6 -0.82 7.86 9.78
CA ILE A 6 -0.12 6.57 9.83
C ILE A 6 0.84 6.36 8.65
N PHE A 7 0.62 7.05 7.52
CA PHE A 7 1.48 6.93 6.34
C PHE A 7 2.92 7.39 6.62
N ASP A 8 3.07 8.50 7.36
CA ASP A 8 4.38 9.01 7.77
C ASP A 8 4.96 8.25 8.97
N GLU A 9 4.11 7.73 9.85
CA GLU A 9 4.50 7.07 11.09
C GLU A 9 4.83 5.59 10.92
N PHE A 10 4.40 4.98 9.80
CA PHE A 10 4.59 3.55 9.59
C PHE A 10 6.07 3.17 9.47
N VAL A 11 6.49 2.21 10.31
CA VAL A 11 7.82 1.60 10.27
C VAL A 11 7.66 0.08 10.31
N CYS A 12 8.24 -0.60 9.33
CA CYS A 12 8.22 -2.06 9.26
C CYS A 12 8.95 -2.69 10.46
N THR A 13 8.28 -3.60 11.16
CA THR A 13 8.82 -4.34 12.31
C THR A 13 9.58 -5.62 11.92
N GLY A 14 9.62 -5.94 10.63
CA GLY A 14 10.39 -7.04 10.07
C GLY A 14 10.05 -8.40 10.69
N SER A 15 11.03 -9.07 11.29
CA SER A 15 10.85 -10.42 11.88
C SER A 15 10.00 -10.47 13.14
N GLN A 16 9.49 -9.33 13.62
CA GLN A 16 8.60 -9.30 14.80
C GLN A 16 7.14 -9.58 14.42
N CYS A 17 6.79 -9.47 13.13
CA CYS A 17 5.46 -9.84 12.65
C CYS A 17 5.25 -11.36 12.79
N SER A 18 4.07 -11.76 13.26
CA SER A 18 3.64 -13.15 13.27
C SER A 18 3.20 -13.61 11.87
N ASP A 19 2.67 -12.70 11.07
CA ASP A 19 2.27 -12.90 9.67
C ASP A 19 3.12 -11.98 8.76
N ASN A 20 4.32 -12.43 8.48
CA ASN A 20 5.33 -11.67 7.75
C ASN A 20 5.06 -11.72 6.24
N CYS A 21 4.99 -10.57 5.56
CA CYS A 21 4.76 -10.45 4.12
C CYS A 21 5.77 -11.22 3.25
N CYS A 22 6.98 -11.51 3.74
CA CYS A 22 7.95 -12.39 3.08
C CYS A 22 7.64 -13.89 3.26
N MET A 23 6.59 -14.24 4.00
CA MET A 23 6.13 -15.61 4.27
C MET A 23 4.75 -15.90 3.70
N THR A 24 4.25 -15.04 2.84
CA THR A 24 2.97 -15.20 2.13
C THR A 24 3.24 -15.50 0.65
N ASP A 25 2.28 -16.11 -0.01
CA ASP A 25 2.38 -16.50 -1.42
C ASP A 25 1.75 -15.40 -2.30
N TRP A 26 2.45 -14.27 -2.40
CA TRP A 26 2.08 -13.16 -3.30
C TRP A 26 3.21 -12.86 -4.28
N ASP A 27 2.83 -12.41 -5.46
CA ASP A 27 3.79 -12.10 -6.51
C ASP A 27 4.57 -10.83 -6.17
N ILE A 28 5.89 -10.96 -6.08
CA ILE A 28 6.79 -9.83 -5.86
C ILE A 28 7.36 -9.42 -7.21
N GLU A 29 6.82 -8.36 -7.76
CA GLU A 29 7.35 -7.76 -8.98
C GLU A 29 8.74 -7.16 -8.72
N ILE A 30 9.64 -7.39 -9.68
CA ILE A 30 11.01 -6.91 -9.62
C ILE A 30 11.23 -5.90 -10.74
N ASP A 31 11.43 -4.66 -10.34
CA ASP A 31 11.78 -3.57 -11.24
C ASP A 31 13.13 -3.80 -11.94
N GLU A 32 13.31 -3.18 -13.10
CA GLU A 32 14.49 -3.38 -13.94
C GLU A 32 15.80 -2.90 -13.27
N ASP A 33 15.74 -1.85 -12.47
CA ASP A 33 16.91 -1.31 -11.78
C ASP A 33 17.38 -2.28 -10.70
N THR A 34 16.46 -2.80 -9.89
CA THR A 34 16.72 -3.84 -8.89
C THR A 34 17.28 -5.10 -9.55
N TYR A 35 16.64 -5.61 -10.61
CA TYR A 35 17.15 -6.77 -11.32
C TYR A 35 18.54 -6.53 -11.91
N GLY A 36 18.74 -5.37 -12.56
CA GLY A 36 20.02 -4.96 -13.13
C GLY A 36 21.13 -4.84 -12.10
N PHE A 37 20.82 -4.37 -10.89
CA PHE A 37 21.76 -4.29 -9.78
C PHE A 37 22.23 -5.71 -9.38
N TYR A 38 21.31 -6.64 -9.07
CA TYR A 38 21.66 -7.99 -8.63
C TYR A 38 22.36 -8.82 -9.71
N LYS A 39 22.01 -8.60 -10.96
CA LYS A 39 22.67 -9.26 -12.11
C LYS A 39 24.16 -8.92 -12.25
N LYS A 40 24.57 -7.74 -11.78
CA LYS A 40 25.97 -7.30 -11.80
C LYS A 40 26.78 -7.81 -10.63
N LEU A 41 26.14 -8.36 -9.60
CA LEU A 41 26.84 -8.85 -8.40
C LEU A 41 27.41 -10.26 -8.64
N ASP A 42 28.73 -10.39 -8.53
CA ASP A 42 29.40 -11.69 -8.58
C ASP A 42 29.57 -12.30 -7.17
N ASN A 43 28.45 -12.60 -6.53
CA ASN A 43 28.43 -13.24 -5.22
C ASN A 43 27.18 -14.13 -5.05
N ASP A 44 27.09 -14.83 -3.91
CA ASP A 44 26.02 -15.79 -3.64
C ASP A 44 24.63 -15.14 -3.58
N ILE A 45 24.52 -13.91 -3.05
CA ILE A 45 23.25 -13.19 -2.95
C ILE A 45 22.76 -12.83 -4.36
N GLY A 46 23.61 -12.20 -5.18
CA GLY A 46 23.26 -11.84 -6.55
C GLY A 46 22.85 -13.05 -7.39
N ARG A 47 23.66 -14.13 -7.33
CA ARG A 47 23.32 -15.39 -8.03
C ARG A 47 22.00 -15.98 -7.54
N LYS A 48 21.78 -16.03 -6.24
CA LYS A 48 20.53 -16.54 -5.65
C LYS A 48 19.34 -15.71 -6.06
N PHE A 49 19.46 -14.38 -6.01
CA PHE A 49 18.38 -13.46 -6.42
C PHE A 49 18.00 -13.71 -7.88
N VAL A 50 18.95 -13.61 -8.81
CA VAL A 50 18.69 -13.79 -10.26
C VAL A 50 18.11 -15.17 -10.57
N ASN A 51 18.58 -16.22 -9.91
CA ASN A 51 18.06 -17.57 -10.10
C ASN A 51 16.65 -17.79 -9.51
N SER A 52 16.19 -16.89 -8.67
CA SER A 52 14.86 -16.93 -8.05
C SER A 52 13.85 -16.06 -8.80
N VAL A 53 14.26 -15.36 -9.86
CA VAL A 53 13.38 -14.54 -10.68
C VAL A 53 12.87 -15.33 -11.85
N THR A 54 11.57 -15.25 -12.13
CA THR A 54 10.93 -15.68 -13.39
C THR A 54 10.43 -14.47 -14.15
N GLU A 55 10.13 -14.65 -15.43
CA GLU A 55 9.55 -13.60 -16.27
C GLU A 55 8.27 -14.14 -16.91
N ASP A 56 7.21 -13.38 -16.82
CA ASP A 56 5.93 -13.65 -17.45
C ASP A 56 5.40 -12.36 -18.10
N GLU A 57 5.02 -12.45 -19.39
CA GLU A 57 4.55 -11.31 -20.20
C GLU A 57 5.45 -10.06 -20.16
N GLY A 58 6.76 -10.24 -19.94
CA GLY A 58 7.74 -9.14 -19.86
C GLY A 58 7.90 -8.55 -18.47
N VAL A 59 7.15 -9.02 -17.48
CA VAL A 59 7.28 -8.62 -16.08
C VAL A 59 8.08 -9.67 -15.31
N LYS A 60 8.98 -9.23 -14.46
CA LYS A 60 9.83 -10.09 -13.62
C LYS A 60 9.23 -10.27 -12.23
N TYR A 61 9.20 -11.50 -11.77
CA TYR A 61 8.67 -11.86 -10.43
C TYR A 61 9.66 -12.70 -9.65
N LEU A 62 9.73 -12.46 -8.35
CA LEU A 62 10.50 -13.31 -7.44
C LEU A 62 9.67 -14.53 -7.05
N VAL A 63 10.16 -15.72 -7.41
CA VAL A 63 9.45 -16.99 -7.17
C VAL A 63 9.60 -17.42 -5.72
N HIS A 64 8.49 -17.53 -5.02
CA HIS A 64 8.46 -18.06 -3.65
C HIS A 64 8.71 -19.58 -3.65
N CYS A 65 9.41 -20.03 -2.60
CA CYS A 65 9.64 -21.45 -2.35
C CYS A 65 8.94 -21.85 -1.04
N ASP A 66 8.01 -22.81 -1.13
CA ASP A 66 7.24 -23.28 0.04
C ASP A 66 6.54 -22.12 0.80
N GLY A 67 5.94 -21.18 0.06
CA GLY A 67 5.25 -20.01 0.61
C GLY A 67 6.19 -18.99 1.29
N LYS A 68 7.47 -18.95 0.89
CA LYS A 68 8.46 -18.03 1.46
C LYS A 68 9.30 -17.37 0.38
N CYS A 69 9.58 -16.09 0.59
CA CYS A 69 10.55 -15.38 -0.21
C CYS A 69 11.93 -16.07 -0.11
N PRO A 70 12.58 -16.37 -1.25
CA PRO A 70 13.88 -17.02 -1.24
C PRO A 70 14.96 -16.17 -0.57
N MET A 71 14.78 -14.84 -0.49
CA MET A 71 15.74 -13.94 0.17
C MET A 71 15.59 -13.90 1.70
N LEU A 72 14.55 -14.53 2.26
CA LEU A 72 14.37 -14.61 3.69
C LEU A 72 15.45 -15.52 4.33
N ASN A 73 16.11 -15.05 5.37
CA ASN A 73 17.08 -15.84 6.10
C ASN A 73 16.44 -16.62 7.27
N LYS A 74 17.24 -17.45 7.95
CA LYS A 74 16.76 -18.28 9.06
C LYS A 74 16.25 -17.48 10.29
N LYS A 75 16.54 -16.18 10.33
CA LYS A 75 16.08 -15.27 11.41
C LYS A 75 14.80 -14.49 11.01
N GLY A 76 14.21 -14.79 9.86
CA GLY A 76 13.04 -14.07 9.36
C GLY A 76 13.35 -12.66 8.84
N LEU A 77 14.59 -12.40 8.42
CA LEU A 77 15.00 -11.09 7.88
C LEU A 77 15.41 -11.22 6.41
N CYS A 78 15.18 -10.18 5.63
CA CYS A 78 15.58 -10.10 4.23
C CYS A 78 17.12 -10.05 4.11
N SER A 79 17.72 -11.06 3.47
CA SER A 79 19.18 -11.10 3.23
C SER A 79 19.67 -9.99 2.33
N VAL A 80 18.83 -9.55 1.41
CA VAL A 80 19.10 -8.48 0.46
C VAL A 80 19.20 -7.15 1.16
N GLN A 81 18.16 -6.80 1.93
CA GLN A 81 18.13 -5.57 2.71
C GLN A 81 19.28 -5.50 3.74
N LEU A 82 19.59 -6.62 4.41
CA LEU A 82 20.70 -6.69 5.35
C LEU A 82 22.07 -6.46 4.72
N ALA A 83 22.25 -6.86 3.46
CA ALA A 83 23.53 -6.79 2.77
C ALA A 83 23.73 -5.46 2.02
N TYR A 84 22.67 -4.89 1.48
CA TYR A 84 22.75 -3.79 0.52
C TYR A 84 21.86 -2.59 0.84
N GLY A 85 21.12 -2.62 1.96
CA GLY A 85 20.23 -1.52 2.35
C GLY A 85 18.84 -1.59 1.70
N GLU A 86 17.98 -0.71 2.17
CA GLU A 86 16.58 -0.60 1.72
C GLU A 86 16.49 -0.04 0.30
N GLU A 87 17.42 0.81 -0.09
CA GLU A 87 17.50 1.38 -1.42
C GLU A 87 17.79 0.37 -2.54
N ASN A 88 18.15 -0.86 -2.19
CA ASN A 88 18.48 -1.91 -3.16
C ASN A 88 17.51 -3.11 -3.10
N ILE A 89 16.38 -3.00 -2.42
CA ILE A 89 15.27 -3.93 -2.55
C ILE A 89 14.27 -3.43 -3.60
N SER A 90 13.43 -4.32 -4.16
CA SER A 90 12.42 -3.92 -5.15
C SER A 90 11.45 -2.88 -4.59
N ASP A 91 10.92 -2.04 -5.48
CA ASP A 91 10.01 -0.97 -5.13
C ASP A 91 8.80 -1.47 -4.36
N ILE A 92 8.19 -2.57 -4.82
CA ILE A 92 7.04 -3.18 -4.12
C ILE A 92 7.39 -3.62 -2.68
N CYS A 93 8.61 -4.13 -2.44
CA CYS A 93 9.06 -4.51 -1.10
C CYS A 93 9.35 -3.29 -0.22
N ARG A 94 9.88 -2.22 -0.81
CA ARG A 94 10.22 -0.98 -0.11
C ARG A 94 8.98 -0.21 0.29
N GLU A 95 8.02 -0.12 -0.62
CA GLU A 95 6.79 0.64 -0.41
C GLU A 95 5.76 -0.12 0.42
N HIS A 96 5.77 -1.47 0.39
CA HIS A 96 4.78 -2.25 1.16
C HIS A 96 4.78 -1.88 2.66
N PRO A 97 3.64 -1.64 3.25
CA PRO A 97 2.26 -1.74 2.76
C PRO A 97 1.67 -0.41 2.24
N ARG A 98 2.49 0.55 1.87
CA ARG A 98 2.01 1.79 1.28
C ARG A 98 1.43 1.54 -0.10
N PHE A 99 0.40 2.29 -0.43
CA PHE A 99 -0.20 2.32 -1.76
C PHE A 99 -0.48 3.75 -2.16
N TYR A 100 -0.57 3.97 -3.47
CA TYR A 100 -0.76 5.27 -4.09
C TYR A 100 -1.79 5.15 -5.19
N GLU A 101 -2.64 6.18 -5.33
CA GLU A 101 -3.61 6.31 -6.40
C GLU A 101 -3.58 7.72 -6.97
N TRP A 102 -3.60 7.82 -8.30
CA TRP A 102 -3.60 9.09 -9.02
C TRP A 102 -4.96 9.39 -9.61
N PHE A 103 -5.33 10.67 -9.57
CA PHE A 103 -6.52 11.22 -10.19
C PHE A 103 -6.13 12.57 -10.83
N GLY A 104 -5.48 12.54 -12.00
CA GLY A 104 -4.85 13.73 -12.59
C GLY A 104 -3.80 14.33 -11.68
N ASP A 105 -3.94 15.59 -11.32
CA ASP A 105 -3.02 16.32 -10.42
C ASP A 105 -3.18 15.93 -8.93
N TYR A 106 -4.18 15.12 -8.61
CA TYR A 106 -4.47 14.70 -7.25
C TYR A 106 -3.95 13.29 -7.00
N LYS A 107 -3.11 13.13 -5.99
CA LYS A 107 -2.57 11.84 -5.57
C LYS A 107 -3.01 11.52 -4.16
N GLU A 108 -3.45 10.31 -3.94
CA GLU A 108 -3.72 9.76 -2.62
C GLU A 108 -2.67 8.73 -2.22
N ALA A 109 -2.42 8.62 -0.94
CA ALA A 109 -1.61 7.55 -0.39
C ALA A 109 -2.25 7.00 0.88
N GLY A 110 -1.97 5.74 1.16
CA GLY A 110 -2.43 5.08 2.35
C GLY A 110 -1.51 3.95 2.78
N VAL A 111 -1.90 3.28 3.86
CA VAL A 111 -1.21 2.12 4.41
C VAL A 111 -2.19 0.97 4.46
N GLY A 112 -1.88 -0.11 3.72
CA GLY A 112 -2.77 -1.23 3.50
C GLY A 112 -2.93 -2.14 4.73
N LEU A 113 -4.15 -2.61 4.95
CA LEU A 113 -4.49 -3.51 6.06
C LEU A 113 -4.04 -4.97 5.81
N ALA A 114 -3.34 -5.25 4.73
CA ALA A 114 -2.68 -6.54 4.50
C ALA A 114 -1.43 -6.71 5.38
N CYS A 115 -0.96 -5.65 6.03
CA CYS A 115 0.18 -5.66 6.93
C CYS A 115 -0.27 -5.72 8.39
N GLU A 116 0.22 -6.72 9.14
CA GLU A 116 -0.06 -6.91 10.57
C GLU A 116 0.27 -5.65 11.39
N GLU A 117 1.43 -5.04 11.14
CA GLU A 117 1.85 -3.83 11.86
C GLU A 117 0.97 -2.62 11.55
N ALA A 118 0.56 -2.45 10.31
CA ALA A 118 -0.39 -1.40 9.93
C ALA A 118 -1.73 -1.57 10.67
N VAL A 119 -2.26 -2.79 10.70
CA VAL A 119 -3.49 -3.09 11.46
C VAL A 119 -3.31 -2.81 12.95
N ARG A 120 -2.17 -3.22 13.52
CA ARG A 120 -1.85 -2.96 14.93
C ARG A 120 -1.82 -1.45 15.22
N MET A 121 -1.21 -0.66 14.37
CA MET A 121 -1.15 0.80 14.53
C MET A 121 -2.56 1.42 14.46
N TYR A 122 -3.36 1.06 13.45
CA TYR A 122 -4.75 1.56 13.34
C TYR A 122 -5.63 1.19 14.54
N LEU A 123 -5.41 0.02 15.14
CA LEU A 123 -6.22 -0.45 16.28
C LEU A 123 -5.67 -0.04 17.65
N SER A 124 -4.46 0.50 17.72
CA SER A 124 -3.81 0.87 18.98
C SER A 124 -4.13 2.29 19.44
N ASP A 125 -4.70 3.12 18.56
CA ASP A 125 -5.05 4.50 18.86
C ASP A 125 -6.57 4.67 18.89
N ASP A 126 -7.06 5.32 19.94
CA ASP A 126 -8.47 5.67 20.11
C ASP A 126 -8.81 7.07 19.57
N GLU A 127 -7.80 7.85 19.16
CA GLU A 127 -8.01 9.19 18.61
C GLU A 127 -8.55 9.12 17.16
N PRO A 128 -9.26 10.16 16.71
CA PRO A 128 -9.68 10.26 15.32
C PRO A 128 -8.50 10.30 14.37
N VAL A 129 -8.56 9.53 13.26
CA VAL A 129 -7.54 9.55 12.23
C VAL A 129 -7.43 10.95 11.63
N ARG A 130 -6.22 11.48 11.58
CA ARG A 130 -5.91 12.75 10.94
C ARG A 130 -5.39 12.54 9.53
N PHE A 131 -5.77 13.47 8.64
CA PHE A 131 -5.33 13.46 7.24
C PHE A 131 -4.52 14.72 6.95
N PHE A 132 -3.54 14.59 6.09
CA PHE A 132 -2.64 15.66 5.69
C PHE A 132 -2.62 15.83 4.18
N THR A 133 -2.29 17.04 3.74
CA THR A 133 -2.05 17.34 2.33
C THR A 133 -0.67 18.00 2.19
N LYS A 134 0.10 17.56 1.19
CA LYS A 134 1.36 18.22 0.82
C LYS A 134 1.50 18.34 -0.69
N GLU A 135 2.18 19.39 -1.12
CA GLU A 135 2.62 19.50 -2.51
C GLU A 135 3.76 18.51 -2.77
N ILE A 136 3.73 17.87 -3.93
CA ILE A 136 4.77 16.94 -4.40
C ILE A 136 5.21 17.38 -5.79
N ASP A 137 6.48 17.14 -6.11
CA ASP A 137 7.06 17.43 -7.43
C ASP A 137 7.17 16.09 -8.21
N GLU A 138 6.01 15.51 -8.51
CA GLU A 138 5.88 14.30 -9.30
C GLU A 138 4.99 14.58 -10.49
N GLU A 139 5.25 13.94 -11.63
CA GLU A 139 4.40 14.08 -12.81
C GLU A 139 3.08 13.32 -12.59
N PRO A 140 1.94 13.96 -12.91
CA PRO A 140 0.63 13.31 -12.83
C PRO A 140 0.54 12.07 -13.70
N ASP A 141 -0.30 11.11 -13.32
CA ASP A 141 -0.66 10.01 -14.19
C ASP A 141 -1.65 10.46 -15.25
N ASP A 142 -1.49 9.94 -16.49
CA ASP A 142 -2.36 10.24 -17.64
C ASP A 142 -3.72 9.49 -17.61
N LEU A 143 -4.13 8.97 -16.45
CA LEU A 143 -5.41 8.27 -16.34
C LEU A 143 -6.59 9.22 -16.59
N GLU A 144 -7.46 8.83 -17.53
CA GLU A 144 -8.72 9.53 -17.77
C GLU A 144 -9.66 9.30 -16.58
N PHE A 145 -10.22 10.40 -16.05
CA PHE A 145 -11.22 10.36 -14.98
C PHE A 145 -12.21 11.52 -15.20
N ASP A 146 -13.42 11.39 -14.62
CA ASP A 146 -14.39 12.47 -14.59
C ASP A 146 -14.12 13.41 -13.41
N PRO A 147 -13.70 14.67 -13.63
CA PRO A 147 -13.40 15.60 -12.56
C PRO A 147 -14.61 15.92 -11.67
N GLN A 148 -15.83 15.90 -12.21
CA GLN A 148 -17.05 16.19 -11.45
C GLN A 148 -17.40 15.01 -10.53
N LEU A 149 -17.25 13.80 -11.04
CA LEU A 149 -17.41 12.59 -10.24
C LEU A 149 -16.37 12.54 -9.13
N LEU A 150 -15.10 12.85 -9.44
CA LEU A 150 -14.03 12.90 -8.42
C LEU A 150 -14.35 13.91 -7.32
N GLU A 151 -14.76 15.15 -7.66
CA GLU A 151 -15.13 16.15 -6.67
C GLU A 151 -16.27 15.67 -5.76
N THR A 152 -17.28 15.05 -6.36
CA THR A 152 -18.42 14.47 -5.62
C THR A 152 -17.98 13.38 -4.66
N MET A 153 -17.11 12.46 -5.09
CA MET A 153 -16.59 11.37 -4.28
C MET A 153 -15.69 11.88 -3.14
N LEU A 154 -14.85 12.89 -3.39
CA LEU A 154 -14.00 13.49 -2.35
C LEU A 154 -14.83 14.21 -1.29
N PHE A 155 -15.91 14.89 -1.70
CA PHE A 155 -16.84 15.52 -0.76
C PHE A 155 -17.57 14.48 0.08
N ALA A 156 -18.13 13.44 -0.55
CA ALA A 156 -18.81 12.35 0.14
C ALA A 156 -17.89 11.64 1.13
N ARG A 157 -16.66 11.32 0.71
CA ARG A 157 -15.65 10.72 1.59
C ARG A 157 -15.38 11.57 2.84
N THR A 158 -15.19 12.86 2.67
CA THR A 158 -14.93 13.76 3.80
C THR A 158 -16.10 13.74 4.79
N ALA A 159 -17.33 13.84 4.29
CA ALA A 159 -18.53 13.77 5.12
C ALA A 159 -18.67 12.39 5.83
N PHE A 160 -18.31 11.31 5.15
CA PHE A 160 -18.38 9.96 5.73
C PHE A 160 -17.30 9.75 6.81
N ILE A 161 -16.09 10.27 6.61
CA ILE A 161 -15.03 10.23 7.63
C ILE A 161 -15.49 10.99 8.87
N ASP A 162 -16.00 12.22 8.71
CA ASP A 162 -16.48 13.04 9.83
C ASP A 162 -17.60 12.33 10.58
N LEU A 163 -18.55 11.73 9.87
CA LEU A 163 -19.65 11.00 10.49
C LEU A 163 -19.17 9.73 11.22
N LEU A 164 -18.26 8.95 10.60
CA LEU A 164 -17.71 7.73 11.20
C LEU A 164 -16.89 8.04 12.45
N GLN A 165 -16.21 9.18 12.48
CA GLN A 165 -15.40 9.60 13.62
C GLN A 165 -16.20 10.35 14.71
N ASN A 166 -17.45 10.75 14.45
CA ASN A 166 -18.28 11.43 15.43
C ASN A 166 -18.81 10.47 16.50
N ARG A 167 -18.15 10.42 17.64
CA ARG A 167 -18.47 9.51 18.75
C ARG A 167 -19.64 9.96 19.62
N GLU A 168 -20.31 11.05 19.29
CA GLU A 168 -21.59 11.42 19.91
C GLU A 168 -22.70 10.45 19.50
N TYR A 169 -22.55 9.80 18.34
CA TYR A 169 -23.46 8.76 17.86
C TYR A 169 -22.93 7.36 18.15
N SER A 170 -23.85 6.40 18.32
CA SER A 170 -23.48 5.00 18.43
C SER A 170 -22.80 4.50 17.16
N LEU A 171 -21.93 3.47 17.25
CA LEU A 171 -21.32 2.86 16.07
C LEU A 171 -22.38 2.38 15.05
N HIS A 172 -23.49 1.82 15.56
CA HIS A 172 -24.62 1.38 14.73
C HIS A 172 -25.19 2.53 13.91
N ASP A 173 -25.49 3.66 14.55
CA ASP A 173 -26.09 4.82 13.86
C ASP A 173 -25.14 5.42 12.83
N ARG A 174 -23.85 5.50 13.17
CA ARG A 174 -22.81 5.97 12.22
C ARG A 174 -22.73 5.10 10.98
N LEU A 175 -22.69 3.78 11.14
CA LEU A 175 -22.65 2.83 10.03
C LEU A 175 -23.93 2.86 9.18
N VAL A 176 -25.11 2.88 9.82
CA VAL A 176 -26.40 2.97 9.10
C VAL A 176 -26.49 4.26 8.29
N ASN A 177 -26.09 5.40 8.85
CA ASN A 177 -26.15 6.67 8.14
C ASN A 177 -25.18 6.71 6.94
N VAL A 178 -23.95 6.22 7.08
CA VAL A 178 -23.00 6.15 5.96
C VAL A 178 -23.50 5.23 4.87
N LEU A 179 -24.00 4.03 5.22
CA LEU A 179 -24.53 3.08 4.24
C LEU A 179 -25.77 3.62 3.50
N SER A 180 -26.66 4.31 4.22
CA SER A 180 -27.84 4.91 3.62
C SER A 180 -27.47 6.04 2.64
N ALA A 181 -26.57 6.94 3.07
CA ALA A 181 -26.10 8.03 2.22
C ALA A 181 -25.31 7.51 1.00
N SER A 182 -24.48 6.47 1.18
CA SER A 182 -23.77 5.82 0.06
C SER A 182 -24.76 5.24 -0.98
N ALA A 183 -25.84 4.60 -0.51
CA ALA A 183 -26.87 4.05 -1.40
C ALA A 183 -27.63 5.17 -2.17
N GLU A 184 -27.92 6.30 -1.52
CA GLU A 184 -28.56 7.45 -2.17
C GLU A 184 -27.66 8.08 -3.25
N ILE A 185 -26.35 8.22 -2.96
CA ILE A 185 -25.37 8.73 -3.93
C ILE A 185 -25.26 7.75 -5.12
N GLN A 186 -25.14 6.45 -4.86
CA GLN A 186 -25.07 5.46 -5.93
C GLN A 186 -26.30 5.48 -6.81
N TYR A 187 -27.49 5.55 -6.20
CA TYR A 187 -28.74 5.67 -6.95
C TYR A 187 -28.80 6.91 -7.83
N ALA A 188 -28.31 8.06 -7.32
CA ALA A 188 -28.27 9.31 -8.10
C ALA A 188 -27.31 9.21 -9.30
N LEU A 189 -26.13 8.59 -9.11
CA LEU A 189 -25.16 8.36 -10.18
C LEU A 189 -25.72 7.42 -11.26
N ASP A 190 -26.42 6.36 -10.87
CA ASP A 190 -27.02 5.39 -11.80
C ASP A 190 -28.18 5.98 -12.62
N GLU A 191 -28.81 7.07 -12.15
CA GLU A 191 -29.88 7.75 -12.92
C GLU A 191 -29.35 8.82 -13.90
N GLU A 192 -28.08 9.24 -13.77
CA GLU A 192 -27.44 10.22 -14.66
C GLU A 192 -26.78 9.56 -15.90
N ASP A 193 -26.62 8.24 -15.90
CA ASP A 193 -26.12 7.42 -17.03
C ASP A 193 -27.30 6.97 -17.96
#